data_b41fcaa1ef363ae2d8431a8b24f5cf61
#
_entry.id   b41fcaa1ef363ae2d8431a8b24f5cf61
#
_cell.length_a   1.000
_cell.length_b   1.000
_cell.length_c   1.000
_cell.angle_alpha   90.00
_cell.angle_beta   90.00
_cell.angle_gamma   90.00
#
_symmetry.space_group_name_H-M   'P 1'
#
loop_
_entity.id
_entity.type
_entity.pdbx_description
1 polymer ?
#
loop_
_entity_poly.entity_id
_entity_poly.type
_entity_poly.pdbx_seq_one_letter_code
_entity_poly.pdbx_strand_id
1 'polypeptide(L)'
;MFVKLLRSVAIGLIVGAILLAAMPSLRKINTLTAPQFDSADETPASYNPAVRRAAPAVVNVYNRSMNSTAHNQLEIRTLGSGVIMDQRGYIITNKHVINDADQIIVALQDGRVFEALLVGSDTLTDLAVLKINATGGLPTIPINNKRVPHIGDVVLAIGNPYNLGQTITQGIISATGRIGLNPTGRQNFLQTDASINHGNSGGALVNSLGELMGINTLSFDKSNDGETPEGIGFAI
;
A
#
# COMPACT_ATOMS: atom_id res chain seq x y z
N MET A 1 -41.79 24.22 67.44
CA MET A 1 -41.84 23.55 66.14
C MET A 1 -40.45 23.45 65.47
N PHE A 2 -39.68 24.51 65.46
CA PHE A 2 -38.37 24.65 64.89
C PHE A 2 -37.31 23.65 65.44
N VAL A 3 -37.27 23.44 66.73
CA VAL A 3 -36.32 22.52 67.41
C VAL A 3 -36.54 21.03 67.01
N LYS A 4 -37.79 20.64 66.78
CA LYS A 4 -38.10 19.27 66.33
C LYS A 4 -37.62 19.03 64.87
N LEU A 5 -37.76 20.04 64.02
CA LEU A 5 -37.29 20.03 62.64
C LEU A 5 -35.75 19.91 62.57
N LEU A 6 -35.07 20.73 63.39
CA LEU A 6 -33.59 20.72 63.45
C LEU A 6 -33.04 19.35 63.93
N ARG A 7 -33.72 18.75 64.92
CA ARG A 7 -33.35 17.40 65.39
C ARG A 7 -33.54 16.33 64.33
N SER A 8 -34.63 16.38 63.58
CA SER A 8 -34.87 15.42 62.50
C SER A 8 -33.85 15.54 61.38
N VAL A 9 -33.44 16.75 60.98
CA VAL A 9 -32.39 16.99 59.97
C VAL A 9 -31.05 16.52 60.50
N ALA A 10 -30.70 16.78 61.75
CA ALA A 10 -29.43 16.30 62.32
C ALA A 10 -29.35 14.76 62.37
N ILE A 11 -30.43 14.11 62.76
CA ILE A 11 -30.48 12.64 62.78
C ILE A 11 -30.37 12.10 61.37
N GLY A 12 -31.02 12.66 60.35
CA GLY A 12 -30.92 12.28 58.95
C GLY A 12 -29.49 12.38 58.40
N LEU A 13 -28.80 13.49 58.74
CA LEU A 13 -27.40 13.69 58.36
C LEU A 13 -26.45 12.65 59.00
N ILE A 14 -26.67 12.34 60.27
CA ILE A 14 -25.87 11.36 61.01
C ILE A 14 -26.09 9.94 60.42
N VAL A 15 -27.32 9.58 60.18
CA VAL A 15 -27.66 8.27 59.57
C VAL A 15 -27.09 8.18 58.15
N GLY A 16 -27.20 9.24 57.36
CA GLY A 16 -26.61 9.31 56.02
C GLY A 16 -25.08 9.18 56.04
N ALA A 17 -24.41 9.82 56.98
CA ALA A 17 -22.97 9.73 57.18
C ALA A 17 -22.52 8.30 57.61
N ILE A 18 -23.29 7.64 58.47
CA ILE A 18 -23.03 6.27 58.90
C ILE A 18 -23.23 5.28 57.73
N LEU A 19 -24.29 5.45 56.94
CA LEU A 19 -24.53 4.63 55.76
C LEU A 19 -23.42 4.79 54.71
N LEU A 20 -22.96 6.00 54.46
CA LEU A 20 -21.81 6.28 53.58
C LEU A 20 -20.49 5.72 54.13
N ALA A 21 -20.34 5.63 55.46
CA ALA A 21 -19.17 5.03 56.09
C ALA A 21 -19.19 3.49 56.05
N ALA A 22 -20.39 2.90 56.24
CA ALA A 22 -20.57 1.44 56.32
C ALA A 22 -20.68 0.74 54.96
N MET A 23 -20.97 1.47 53.86
CA MET A 23 -21.08 0.95 52.52
C MET A 23 -20.03 1.58 51.57
N PRO A 24 -18.82 1.00 51.48
CA PRO A 24 -17.79 1.51 50.58
C PRO A 24 -18.19 1.58 49.13
N SER A 25 -19.17 0.77 48.72
CA SER A 25 -19.76 0.77 47.36
C SER A 25 -20.49 2.06 47.02
N LEU A 26 -21.05 2.79 47.99
CA LEU A 26 -21.72 4.08 47.76
C LEU A 26 -20.74 5.24 47.61
N ARG A 27 -19.49 5.09 48.05
CA ARG A 27 -18.43 6.08 47.85
C ARG A 27 -17.91 6.11 46.39
N LYS A 28 -18.14 5.02 45.64
CA LYS A 28 -17.70 4.91 44.20
C LYS A 28 -18.64 5.61 43.22
N ILE A 29 -19.78 6.13 43.69
CA ILE A 29 -20.76 6.80 42.81
C ILE A 29 -20.34 8.24 42.42
N ASN A 30 -19.35 8.83 43.10
CA ASN A 30 -18.92 10.20 42.84
C ASN A 30 -17.66 10.35 41.99
N THR A 31 -17.17 9.30 41.39
CA THR A 31 -16.25 9.43 40.26
C THR A 31 -16.98 9.00 39.00
N LEU A 32 -17.97 9.80 38.57
CA LEU A 32 -18.13 10.01 37.12
C LEU A 32 -16.87 10.76 36.67
N THR A 33 -15.71 10.07 36.72
CA THR A 33 -14.62 10.41 35.84
C THR A 33 -15.21 10.23 34.47
N ALA A 34 -15.50 11.32 33.76
CA ALA A 34 -15.57 11.31 32.33
C ALA A 34 -14.41 10.40 31.87
N PRO A 35 -14.61 9.52 30.89
CA PRO A 35 -13.51 8.75 30.38
C PRO A 35 -12.40 9.75 30.12
N GLN A 36 -11.33 9.71 30.93
CA GLN A 36 -10.09 10.35 30.59
C GLN A 36 -9.65 9.58 29.34
N PHE A 37 -9.95 10.18 28.19
CA PHE A 37 -9.17 9.89 27.02
C PHE A 37 -7.76 10.32 27.42
N ASP A 38 -6.93 9.34 27.77
CA ASP A 38 -5.49 9.54 27.86
C ASP A 38 -5.08 10.10 26.51
N SER A 39 -4.93 11.41 26.41
CA SER A 39 -4.41 12.11 25.26
C SER A 39 -2.90 11.87 25.07
N ALA A 40 -2.33 10.96 25.86
CA ALA A 40 -0.98 10.48 25.71
C ALA A 40 -1.00 9.28 24.74
N ASP A 41 -0.59 9.53 23.49
CA ASP A 41 -0.33 8.56 22.42
C ASP A 41 -1.50 8.13 21.53
N GLU A 42 -2.41 9.03 21.16
CA GLU A 42 -3.13 8.84 19.90
C GLU A 42 -2.13 9.00 18.73
N THR A 43 -1.37 7.95 18.47
CA THR A 43 -0.63 7.87 17.21
C THR A 43 -1.69 7.82 16.10
N PRO A 44 -1.69 8.79 15.17
CA PRO A 44 -2.68 8.78 14.10
C PRO A 44 -2.58 7.46 13.32
N ALA A 45 -3.72 6.91 12.92
CA ALA A 45 -3.75 5.72 12.08
C ALA A 45 -2.91 6.00 10.82
N SER A 46 -1.83 5.24 10.62
CA SER A 46 -0.86 5.51 9.58
C SER A 46 -0.33 4.21 8.97
N TYR A 47 -0.21 4.19 7.65
CA TYR A 47 0.47 3.11 6.92
C TYR A 47 1.97 3.34 6.76
N ASN A 48 2.54 4.37 7.41
CA ASN A 48 3.96 4.67 7.34
C ASN A 48 4.87 3.46 7.63
N PRO A 49 4.58 2.59 8.63
CA PRO A 49 5.39 1.39 8.86
C PRO A 49 5.41 0.44 7.65
N ALA A 50 4.27 0.23 7.00
CA ALA A 50 4.16 -0.61 5.80
C ALA A 50 4.93 0.00 4.62
N VAL A 51 4.79 1.32 4.41
CA VAL A 51 5.50 2.07 3.38
C VAL A 51 7.01 1.99 3.58
N ARG A 52 7.51 2.28 4.78
CA ARG A 52 8.95 2.20 5.10
C ARG A 52 9.54 0.81 4.86
N ARG A 53 8.74 -0.22 5.01
CA ARG A 53 9.15 -1.61 4.81
C ARG A 53 9.19 -2.01 3.34
N ALA A 54 8.22 -1.57 2.54
CA ALA A 54 8.03 -2.02 1.16
C ALA A 54 8.61 -1.05 0.11
N ALA A 55 8.44 0.25 0.30
CA ALA A 55 8.77 1.26 -0.69
C ALA A 55 10.24 1.25 -1.15
N PRO A 56 11.25 0.98 -0.31
CA PRO A 56 12.64 0.90 -0.76
C PRO A 56 12.88 -0.18 -1.82
N ALA A 57 12.08 -1.26 -1.83
CA ALA A 57 12.20 -2.34 -2.79
C ALA A 57 11.53 -2.05 -4.14
N VAL A 58 10.77 -0.97 -4.25
CA VAL A 58 10.13 -0.55 -5.50
C VAL A 58 11.04 0.43 -6.23
N VAL A 59 11.37 0.09 -7.48
CA VAL A 59 12.32 0.82 -8.33
C VAL A 59 11.64 1.43 -9.54
N ASN A 60 12.29 2.43 -10.14
CA ASN A 60 11.87 2.96 -11.44
C ASN A 60 12.50 2.14 -12.56
N VAL A 61 11.72 1.81 -13.58
CA VAL A 61 12.17 1.10 -14.77
C VAL A 61 11.99 2.00 -15.99
N TYR A 62 13.09 2.32 -16.65
CA TYR A 62 13.12 3.13 -17.86
C TYR A 62 13.45 2.23 -19.06
N ASN A 63 12.52 2.16 -19.99
CA ASN A 63 12.72 1.55 -21.31
C ASN A 63 13.28 2.62 -22.24
N ARG A 64 14.48 2.40 -22.74
CA ARG A 64 15.14 3.28 -23.71
C ARG A 64 15.23 2.56 -25.04
N SER A 65 14.82 3.25 -26.09
CA SER A 65 14.94 2.73 -27.47
C SER A 65 15.63 3.75 -28.37
N MET A 66 16.30 3.24 -29.42
CA MET A 66 16.93 4.07 -30.43
C MET A 66 15.89 4.80 -31.25
N ASN A 67 16.00 6.11 -31.32
CA ASN A 67 15.19 6.90 -32.22
C ASN A 67 15.88 6.98 -33.59
N SER A 68 15.32 6.30 -34.58
CA SER A 68 15.85 6.27 -35.95
C SER A 68 15.82 7.63 -36.66
N THR A 69 15.00 8.56 -36.18
CA THR A 69 14.86 9.90 -36.79
C THR A 69 15.75 10.96 -36.11
N ALA A 70 16.23 10.73 -34.89
CA ALA A 70 17.03 11.66 -34.10
C ALA A 70 18.45 11.13 -33.87
N HIS A 71 19.27 11.03 -34.92
CA HIS A 71 20.72 10.74 -34.84
C HIS A 71 21.11 9.50 -34.00
N ASN A 72 20.30 8.44 -34.00
CA ASN A 72 20.54 7.20 -33.24
C ASN A 72 20.77 7.43 -31.73
N GLN A 73 20.07 8.38 -31.12
CA GLN A 73 20.15 8.60 -29.67
C GLN A 73 19.14 7.70 -28.94
N LEU A 74 19.56 7.18 -27.79
CA LEU A 74 18.68 6.44 -26.89
C LEU A 74 17.75 7.41 -26.16
N GLU A 75 16.46 7.30 -26.41
CA GLU A 75 15.42 8.10 -25.74
C GLU A 75 14.57 7.22 -24.82
N ILE A 76 14.01 7.80 -23.76
CA ILE A 76 13.06 7.11 -22.90
C ILE A 76 11.75 6.97 -23.66
N ARG A 77 11.36 5.73 -23.95
CA ARG A 77 10.11 5.40 -24.63
C ARG A 77 8.98 5.10 -23.68
N THR A 78 9.28 4.33 -22.63
CA THR A 78 8.29 3.92 -21.63
C THR A 78 8.91 4.03 -20.25
N LEU A 79 8.06 4.42 -19.30
CA LEU A 79 8.37 4.48 -17.90
C LEU A 79 7.45 3.53 -17.15
N GLY A 80 7.99 2.78 -16.22
CA GLY A 80 7.26 1.94 -15.29
C GLY A 80 7.98 1.80 -13.97
N SER A 81 7.53 0.85 -13.20
CA SER A 81 8.10 0.46 -11.92
C SER A 81 8.56 -0.98 -11.94
N GLY A 82 9.30 -1.39 -10.93
CA GLY A 82 9.71 -2.77 -10.70
C GLY A 82 9.83 -3.06 -9.22
N VAL A 83 9.88 -4.33 -8.86
CA VAL A 83 9.97 -4.79 -7.47
C VAL A 83 11.20 -5.68 -7.31
N ILE A 84 12.13 -5.31 -6.43
CA ILE A 84 13.32 -6.13 -6.10
C ILE A 84 12.85 -7.30 -5.23
N MET A 85 13.01 -8.50 -5.75
CA MET A 85 12.54 -9.74 -5.11
C MET A 85 13.57 -10.36 -4.18
N ASP A 86 14.86 -10.25 -4.51
CA ASP A 86 15.92 -10.84 -3.71
C ASP A 86 17.25 -10.07 -3.78
N GLN A 87 18.17 -10.44 -2.87
CA GLN A 87 19.50 -9.82 -2.74
C GLN A 87 20.41 -10.06 -3.96
N ARG A 88 20.08 -11.01 -4.81
CA ARG A 88 20.83 -11.28 -6.04
C ARG A 88 20.51 -10.26 -7.15
N GLY A 89 19.49 -9.41 -6.95
CA GLY A 89 19.11 -8.36 -7.88
C GLY A 89 18.11 -8.78 -8.94
N TYR A 90 17.30 -9.79 -8.66
CA TYR A 90 16.14 -10.09 -9.50
C TYR A 90 15.00 -9.13 -9.23
N ILE A 91 14.43 -8.59 -10.28
CA ILE A 91 13.36 -7.59 -10.25
C ILE A 91 12.21 -8.10 -11.10
N ILE A 92 10.99 -8.03 -10.58
CA ILE A 92 9.78 -8.26 -11.36
C ILE A 92 9.22 -6.91 -11.81
N THR A 93 8.81 -6.86 -13.07
CA THR A 93 8.07 -5.74 -13.68
C THR A 93 7.04 -6.28 -14.66
N ASN A 94 6.24 -5.43 -15.30
CA ASN A 94 5.38 -5.86 -16.41
C ASN A 94 6.17 -5.95 -17.71
N LYS A 95 5.78 -6.91 -18.56
CA LYS A 95 6.39 -7.09 -19.89
C LYS A 95 6.16 -5.87 -20.77
N HIS A 96 4.96 -5.28 -20.76
CA HIS A 96 4.64 -4.10 -21.58
C HIS A 96 5.52 -2.88 -21.25
N VAL A 97 6.06 -2.78 -20.01
CA VAL A 97 6.98 -1.72 -19.61
C VAL A 97 8.31 -1.81 -20.38
N ILE A 98 8.75 -3.02 -20.67
CA ILE A 98 10.06 -3.27 -21.29
C ILE A 98 9.99 -3.74 -22.74
N ASN A 99 8.80 -3.72 -23.35
CA ASN A 99 8.65 -4.13 -24.76
C ASN A 99 9.52 -3.26 -25.68
N ASP A 100 10.19 -3.92 -26.62
CA ASP A 100 11.04 -3.29 -27.64
C ASP A 100 12.12 -2.35 -27.06
N ALA A 101 12.62 -2.65 -25.86
CA ALA A 101 13.70 -1.89 -25.24
C ALA A 101 15.05 -2.31 -25.84
N ASP A 102 15.81 -1.32 -26.33
CA ASP A 102 17.22 -1.51 -26.67
C ASP A 102 18.10 -1.48 -25.39
N GLN A 103 17.68 -0.74 -24.39
CA GLN A 103 18.33 -0.65 -23.08
C GLN A 103 17.29 -0.50 -21.97
N ILE A 104 17.45 -1.22 -20.88
CA ILE A 104 16.62 -1.11 -19.68
C ILE A 104 17.47 -0.54 -18.56
N ILE A 105 17.03 0.59 -18.00
CA ILE A 105 17.68 1.23 -16.85
C ILE A 105 16.75 1.10 -15.63
N VAL A 106 17.35 0.71 -14.51
CA VAL A 106 16.69 0.61 -13.21
C VAL A 106 17.29 1.61 -12.26
N ALA A 107 16.46 2.49 -11.69
CA ALA A 107 16.89 3.44 -10.67
C ALA A 107 16.22 3.09 -9.31
N LEU A 108 17.06 2.93 -8.29
CA LEU A 108 16.66 2.67 -6.91
C LEU A 108 16.30 3.97 -6.18
N GLN A 109 15.56 3.86 -5.10
CA GLN A 109 15.15 5.02 -4.29
C GLN A 109 16.32 5.69 -3.55
N ASP A 110 17.43 4.97 -3.36
CA ASP A 110 18.66 5.49 -2.75
C ASP A 110 19.60 6.19 -3.74
N GLY A 111 19.16 6.37 -5.01
CA GLY A 111 19.90 7.06 -6.07
C GLY A 111 20.83 6.17 -6.88
N ARG A 112 20.98 4.89 -6.54
CA ARG A 112 21.75 3.95 -7.37
C ARG A 112 21.02 3.68 -8.69
N VAL A 113 21.79 3.62 -9.79
CA VAL A 113 21.26 3.38 -11.14
C VAL A 113 22.02 2.21 -11.76
N PHE A 114 21.30 1.31 -12.39
CA PHE A 114 21.85 0.10 -12.98
C PHE A 114 21.27 -0.11 -14.39
N GLU A 115 22.07 -0.64 -15.27
CA GLU A 115 21.56 -1.30 -16.46
C GLU A 115 21.06 -2.69 -16.09
N ALA A 116 19.86 -3.05 -16.55
CA ALA A 116 19.23 -4.32 -16.26
C ALA A 116 19.21 -5.23 -17.49
N LEU A 117 19.41 -6.51 -17.27
CA LEU A 117 19.30 -7.55 -18.28
C LEU A 117 17.94 -8.22 -18.16
N LEU A 118 17.27 -8.46 -19.29
CA LEU A 118 16.07 -9.28 -19.33
C LEU A 118 16.46 -10.75 -19.13
N VAL A 119 15.94 -11.37 -18.07
CA VAL A 119 16.11 -12.80 -17.79
C VAL A 119 15.06 -13.63 -18.50
N GLY A 120 13.82 -13.16 -18.52
CA GLY A 120 12.71 -13.80 -19.19
C GLY A 120 11.43 -13.00 -19.03
N SER A 121 10.44 -13.29 -19.87
CA SER A 121 9.13 -12.66 -19.80
C SER A 121 8.04 -13.63 -20.22
N ASP A 122 6.83 -13.41 -19.69
CA ASP A 122 5.64 -14.16 -20.04
C ASP A 122 4.56 -13.22 -20.58
N THR A 123 4.10 -13.50 -21.78
CA THR A 123 3.04 -12.72 -22.45
C THR A 123 1.67 -12.99 -21.83
N LEU A 124 1.46 -14.18 -21.27
CA LEU A 124 0.16 -14.53 -20.69
C LEU A 124 -0.11 -13.76 -19.40
N THR A 125 0.91 -13.61 -18.55
CA THR A 125 0.81 -12.90 -17.30
C THR A 125 1.21 -11.42 -17.42
N ASP A 126 1.77 -11.01 -18.56
CA ASP A 126 2.37 -9.67 -18.73
C ASP A 126 3.48 -9.37 -17.72
N LEU A 127 4.20 -10.40 -17.25
CA LEU A 127 5.31 -10.25 -16.32
C LEU A 127 6.66 -10.40 -17.05
N ALA A 128 7.66 -9.73 -16.52
CA ALA A 128 9.05 -9.87 -16.90
C ALA A 128 9.95 -9.89 -15.67
N VAL A 129 11.04 -10.65 -15.77
CA VAL A 129 12.10 -10.74 -14.77
C VAL A 129 13.34 -10.06 -15.31
N LEU A 130 13.82 -9.07 -14.59
CA LEU A 130 15.06 -8.36 -14.87
C LEU A 130 16.12 -8.74 -13.85
N LYS A 131 17.39 -8.54 -14.24
CA LYS A 131 18.56 -8.76 -13.38
C LYS A 131 19.47 -7.54 -13.41
N ILE A 132 19.76 -7.01 -12.24
CA ILE A 132 20.80 -5.99 -12.03
C ILE A 132 22.01 -6.59 -11.30
N ASN A 133 23.19 -6.07 -11.59
CA ASN A 133 24.43 -6.42 -10.90
C ASN A 133 24.79 -5.32 -9.90
N ALA A 134 24.24 -5.45 -8.69
CA ALA A 134 24.49 -4.50 -7.62
C ALA A 134 25.60 -5.02 -6.69
N THR A 135 26.54 -4.15 -6.36
CA THR A 135 27.48 -4.35 -5.26
C THR A 135 26.90 -3.72 -4.00
N GLY A 136 26.77 -4.51 -2.93
CA GLY A 136 26.13 -4.09 -1.68
C GLY A 136 24.69 -4.58 -1.54
N GLY A 137 24.11 -4.40 -0.35
CA GLY A 137 22.77 -4.87 -0.03
C GLY A 137 21.70 -4.18 -0.87
N LEU A 138 20.72 -4.96 -1.30
CA LEU A 138 19.53 -4.47 -1.99
C LEU A 138 18.34 -4.52 -1.03
N PRO A 139 17.48 -3.50 -1.01
CA PRO A 139 16.20 -3.60 -0.34
C PRO A 139 15.33 -4.62 -1.08
N THR A 140 14.76 -5.58 -0.36
CA THR A 140 13.90 -6.61 -0.95
C THR A 140 12.49 -6.51 -0.41
N ILE A 141 11.51 -6.80 -1.28
CA ILE A 141 10.11 -6.76 -0.88
C ILE A 141 9.78 -7.89 0.10
N PRO A 142 9.07 -7.62 1.20
CA PRO A 142 8.61 -8.68 2.09
C PRO A 142 7.54 -9.54 1.41
N ILE A 143 7.69 -10.86 1.50
CA ILE A 143 6.76 -11.85 0.95
C ILE A 143 6.27 -12.75 2.07
N ASN A 144 4.96 -13.04 2.08
CA ASN A 144 4.33 -13.98 2.99
C ASN A 144 3.40 -14.93 2.23
N ASN A 145 3.90 -16.08 1.84
CA ASN A 145 3.18 -17.08 1.04
C ASN A 145 1.96 -17.72 1.77
N LYS A 146 1.80 -17.45 3.06
CA LYS A 146 0.66 -17.98 3.85
C LYS A 146 -0.52 -17.01 3.86
N ARG A 147 -0.32 -15.77 3.40
CA ARG A 147 -1.37 -14.76 3.40
C ARG A 147 -2.10 -14.76 2.07
N VAL A 148 -3.38 -15.10 2.13
CA VAL A 148 -4.28 -15.07 0.96
C VAL A 148 -5.01 -13.73 0.97
N PRO A 149 -5.07 -13.01 -0.18
CA PRO A 149 -5.82 -11.77 -0.29
C PRO A 149 -7.33 -12.01 -0.18
N HIS A 150 -8.02 -11.15 0.59
CA HIS A 150 -9.48 -11.17 0.71
C HIS A 150 -10.08 -9.82 0.31
N ILE A 151 -11.31 -9.86 -0.21
CA ILE A 151 -12.08 -8.64 -0.50
C ILE A 151 -12.24 -7.83 0.78
N GLY A 152 -11.94 -6.53 0.72
CA GLY A 152 -11.94 -5.62 1.86
C GLY A 152 -10.58 -5.45 2.55
N ASP A 153 -9.56 -6.27 2.22
CA ASP A 153 -8.21 -6.05 2.76
C ASP A 153 -7.65 -4.71 2.26
N VAL A 154 -7.10 -3.92 3.18
CA VAL A 154 -6.43 -2.66 2.84
C VAL A 154 -5.15 -2.96 2.08
N VAL A 155 -4.96 -2.25 0.97
CA VAL A 155 -3.76 -2.34 0.13
C VAL A 155 -3.19 -0.97 -0.19
N LEU A 156 -1.89 -0.96 -0.46
CA LEU A 156 -1.13 0.21 -0.92
C LEU A 156 -0.51 -0.13 -2.27
N ALA A 157 -0.81 0.67 -3.28
CA ALA A 157 -0.13 0.58 -4.58
C ALA A 157 1.07 1.53 -4.57
N ILE A 158 2.27 0.99 -4.82
CA ILE A 158 3.54 1.70 -4.79
C ILE A 158 4.15 1.67 -6.18
N GLY A 159 4.50 2.84 -6.71
CA GLY A 159 5.13 2.99 -8.02
C GLY A 159 5.59 4.42 -8.29
N ASN A 160 5.89 4.73 -9.55
CA ASN A 160 6.33 6.06 -9.97
C ASN A 160 5.43 6.60 -11.10
N PRO A 161 4.22 7.05 -10.77
CA PRO A 161 3.30 7.55 -11.78
C PRO A 161 3.87 8.83 -12.43
N TYR A 162 3.79 8.92 -13.74
CA TYR A 162 4.17 10.09 -14.54
C TYR A 162 5.60 10.61 -14.27
N ASN A 163 6.50 9.79 -13.74
CA ASN A 163 7.87 10.19 -13.34
C ASN A 163 7.91 11.35 -12.32
N LEU A 164 6.88 11.46 -11.50
CA LEU A 164 6.81 12.49 -10.45
C LEU A 164 7.56 12.12 -9.17
N GLY A 165 8.18 10.94 -9.16
CA GLY A 165 8.78 10.33 -7.98
C GLY A 165 7.91 9.21 -7.42
N GLN A 166 8.47 8.45 -6.46
CA GLN A 166 7.74 7.36 -5.85
C GLN A 166 6.46 7.87 -5.17
N THR A 167 5.35 7.27 -5.53
CA THR A 167 4.01 7.62 -5.03
C THR A 167 3.34 6.39 -4.46
N ILE A 168 2.61 6.60 -3.38
CA ILE A 168 1.83 5.56 -2.72
C ILE A 168 0.36 5.97 -2.73
N THR A 169 -0.51 5.11 -3.24
CA THR A 169 -1.95 5.26 -3.16
C THR A 169 -2.54 4.15 -2.30
N GLN A 170 -3.64 4.43 -1.61
CA GLN A 170 -4.31 3.49 -0.72
C GLN A 170 -5.68 3.12 -1.28
N GLY A 171 -6.06 1.88 -1.06
CA GLY A 171 -7.38 1.36 -1.37
C GLY A 171 -7.63 0.04 -0.66
N ILE A 172 -8.56 -0.74 -1.19
CA ILE A 172 -8.87 -2.10 -0.73
C ILE A 172 -8.80 -3.09 -1.90
N ILE A 173 -8.76 -4.36 -1.60
CA ILE A 173 -9.07 -5.40 -2.58
C ILE A 173 -10.57 -5.38 -2.83
N SER A 174 -10.98 -4.91 -4.01
CA SER A 174 -12.38 -4.77 -4.41
C SER A 174 -12.96 -6.07 -4.95
N ALA A 175 -12.12 -6.91 -5.57
CA ALA A 175 -12.48 -8.24 -6.05
C ALA A 175 -11.23 -9.12 -6.20
N THR A 176 -11.43 -10.43 -6.12
CA THR A 176 -10.44 -11.45 -6.44
C THR A 176 -10.96 -12.32 -7.58
N GLY A 177 -10.06 -13.01 -8.30
CA GLY A 177 -10.49 -13.95 -9.33
C GLY A 177 -11.02 -13.31 -10.61
N ARG A 178 -10.64 -12.07 -10.94
CA ARG A 178 -11.05 -11.44 -12.20
C ARG A 178 -10.32 -12.10 -13.36
N ILE A 179 -11.09 -12.76 -14.23
CA ILE A 179 -10.62 -13.48 -15.42
C ILE A 179 -11.15 -12.77 -16.67
N GLY A 180 -10.43 -12.84 -17.78
CA GLY A 180 -10.94 -12.37 -19.08
C GLY A 180 -10.71 -10.89 -19.38
N LEU A 181 -9.91 -10.21 -18.57
CA LEU A 181 -9.56 -8.78 -18.79
C LEU A 181 -8.48 -8.61 -19.88
N ASN A 182 -7.86 -9.69 -20.31
CA ASN A 182 -6.91 -9.71 -21.42
C ASN A 182 -7.37 -10.67 -22.53
N PRO A 183 -6.82 -10.56 -23.76
CA PRO A 183 -7.19 -11.40 -24.89
C PRO A 183 -7.03 -12.90 -24.66
N THR A 184 -6.18 -13.32 -23.72
CA THR A 184 -5.93 -14.73 -23.41
C THR A 184 -6.88 -15.32 -22.37
N GLY A 185 -7.60 -14.47 -21.62
CA GLY A 185 -8.64 -14.86 -20.65
C GLY A 185 -8.18 -15.71 -19.46
N ARG A 186 -6.87 -15.90 -19.26
CA ARG A 186 -6.30 -16.85 -18.28
C ARG A 186 -5.70 -16.22 -17.04
N GLN A 187 -5.63 -14.91 -16.96
CA GLN A 187 -5.08 -14.22 -15.79
C GLN A 187 -6.11 -14.11 -14.67
N ASN A 188 -5.64 -14.23 -13.44
CA ASN A 188 -6.43 -14.08 -12.22
C ASN A 188 -5.98 -12.80 -11.52
N PHE A 189 -6.67 -11.70 -11.82
CA PHE A 189 -6.33 -10.39 -11.26
C PHE A 189 -6.96 -10.16 -9.90
N LEU A 190 -6.21 -9.45 -9.04
CA LEU A 190 -6.75 -8.70 -7.92
C LEU A 190 -7.24 -7.36 -8.43
N GLN A 191 -8.49 -7.01 -8.15
CA GLN A 191 -9.03 -5.69 -8.42
C GLN A 191 -8.90 -4.82 -7.16
N THR A 192 -8.49 -3.57 -7.33
CA THR A 192 -8.38 -2.58 -6.26
C THR A 192 -8.92 -1.22 -6.70
N ASP A 193 -9.38 -0.42 -5.76
CA ASP A 193 -9.73 0.99 -5.93
C ASP A 193 -8.56 1.94 -5.58
N ALA A 194 -7.41 1.40 -5.16
CA ALA A 194 -6.17 2.17 -5.10
C ALA A 194 -5.84 2.71 -6.50
N SER A 195 -5.57 4.01 -6.61
CA SER A 195 -5.29 4.65 -7.90
C SER A 195 -4.03 4.06 -8.55
N ILE A 196 -4.20 3.38 -9.68
CA ILE A 196 -3.13 2.85 -10.53
C ILE A 196 -3.14 3.64 -11.83
N ASN A 197 -2.03 4.32 -12.13
CA ASN A 197 -1.86 5.18 -13.28
C ASN A 197 -0.61 4.79 -14.08
N HIS A 198 -0.41 5.39 -15.26
CA HIS A 198 0.80 5.21 -16.05
C HIS A 198 2.07 5.47 -15.21
N GLY A 199 2.99 4.50 -15.21
CA GLY A 199 4.21 4.51 -14.40
C GLY A 199 4.12 3.67 -13.11
N ASN A 200 2.90 3.37 -12.59
CA ASN A 200 2.72 2.41 -11.50
C ASN A 200 2.83 0.95 -11.97
N SER A 201 2.65 0.69 -13.27
CA SER A 201 2.80 -0.66 -13.86
C SER A 201 4.15 -1.26 -13.53
N GLY A 202 4.16 -2.50 -13.05
CA GLY A 202 5.33 -3.20 -12.57
C GLY A 202 5.69 -2.92 -11.10
N GLY A 203 5.04 -1.95 -10.46
CA GLY A 203 5.20 -1.63 -9.05
C GLY A 203 4.47 -2.62 -8.13
N ALA A 204 4.61 -2.43 -6.83
CA ALA A 204 4.07 -3.34 -5.83
C ALA A 204 2.65 -2.95 -5.41
N LEU A 205 1.76 -3.94 -5.30
CA LEU A 205 0.58 -3.89 -4.45
C LEU A 205 0.93 -4.61 -3.15
N VAL A 206 0.87 -3.92 -2.01
CA VAL A 206 1.22 -4.47 -0.71
C VAL A 206 0.05 -4.34 0.28
N ASN A 207 0.01 -5.21 1.29
CA ASN A 207 -0.96 -5.10 2.38
C ASN A 207 -0.54 -4.03 3.41
N SER A 208 -1.36 -3.84 4.45
CA SER A 208 -1.10 -2.88 5.55
C SER A 208 0.13 -3.21 6.40
N LEU A 209 0.76 -4.37 6.20
CA LEU A 209 2.03 -4.78 6.82
C LEU A 209 3.24 -4.59 5.89
N GLY A 210 3.03 -4.11 4.64
CA GLY A 210 4.06 -3.97 3.64
C GLY A 210 4.48 -5.28 2.97
N GLU A 211 3.67 -6.34 3.05
CA GLU A 211 3.92 -7.63 2.37
C GLU A 211 3.34 -7.59 0.95
N LEU A 212 4.07 -8.12 -0.01
CA LEU A 212 3.66 -8.15 -1.42
C LEU A 212 2.40 -9.01 -1.59
N MET A 213 1.39 -8.44 -2.26
CA MET A 213 0.13 -9.07 -2.62
C MET A 213 0.01 -9.30 -4.13
N GLY A 214 0.65 -8.45 -4.94
CA GLY A 214 0.63 -8.53 -6.39
C GLY A 214 1.50 -7.45 -7.03
N ILE A 215 1.58 -7.48 -8.36
CA ILE A 215 2.26 -6.50 -9.19
C ILE A 215 1.20 -5.64 -9.90
N ASN A 216 1.25 -4.32 -9.67
CA ASN A 216 0.34 -3.38 -10.34
C ASN A 216 0.51 -3.48 -11.85
N THR A 217 -0.57 -3.69 -12.60
CA THR A 217 -0.40 -4.00 -14.03
C THR A 217 -1.27 -3.16 -14.96
N LEU A 218 -2.53 -2.94 -14.63
CA LEU A 218 -3.49 -2.25 -15.49
C LEU A 218 -4.31 -1.25 -14.69
N SER A 219 -4.56 -0.10 -15.31
CA SER A 219 -5.80 0.66 -15.11
C SER A 219 -6.72 0.37 -16.29
N PHE A 220 -8.00 0.37 -16.10
CA PHE A 220 -8.94 0.32 -17.21
C PHE A 220 -8.82 1.64 -17.99
N ASP A 221 -7.95 1.64 -19.02
CA ASP A 221 -7.84 2.76 -19.93
C ASP A 221 -8.86 2.59 -21.05
N LYS A 222 -9.80 3.55 -21.10
CA LYS A 222 -10.72 3.87 -22.19
C LYS A 222 -11.94 2.96 -22.34
N SER A 223 -13.05 3.44 -21.81
CA SER A 223 -14.32 3.40 -22.55
C SER A 223 -14.13 4.10 -23.91
N ASN A 224 -14.82 3.65 -24.96
CA ASN A 224 -14.78 4.23 -26.31
C ASN A 224 -15.19 5.73 -26.36
N ASP A 225 -15.62 6.29 -25.26
CA ASP A 225 -16.05 7.68 -25.03
C ASP A 225 -14.96 8.56 -24.43
N GLY A 226 -13.76 8.00 -24.13
CA GLY A 226 -12.60 8.77 -23.66
C GLY A 226 -12.56 9.00 -22.14
N GLU A 227 -13.53 8.51 -21.39
CA GLU A 227 -13.52 8.56 -19.92
C GLU A 227 -12.77 7.35 -19.34
N THR A 228 -11.79 7.61 -18.49
CA THR A 228 -11.10 6.56 -17.71
C THR A 228 -11.93 6.30 -16.45
N PRO A 229 -12.44 5.08 -16.20
CA PRO A 229 -13.16 4.79 -14.98
C PRO A 229 -12.27 5.00 -13.77
N GLU A 230 -12.64 5.89 -12.86
CA GLU A 230 -11.95 6.07 -11.61
C GLU A 230 -12.19 4.88 -10.66
N GLY A 231 -11.17 4.52 -9.87
CA GLY A 231 -11.30 3.50 -8.84
C GLY A 231 -11.33 2.06 -9.34
N ILE A 232 -10.82 1.79 -10.55
CA ILE A 232 -10.68 0.43 -11.08
C ILE A 232 -9.22 0.21 -11.50
N GLY A 233 -8.45 -0.45 -10.62
CA GLY A 233 -7.08 -0.87 -10.86
C GLY A 233 -6.94 -2.38 -10.72
N PHE A 234 -5.88 -2.95 -11.30
CA PHE A 234 -5.60 -4.38 -11.27
C PHE A 234 -4.15 -4.67 -10.91
N ALA A 235 -3.96 -5.79 -10.21
CA ALA A 235 -2.66 -6.39 -9.95
C ALA A 235 -2.71 -7.90 -10.20
N ILE A 236 -1.55 -8.47 -10.56
CA ILE A 236 -1.34 -9.90 -10.79
C ILE A 236 -0.36 -10.48 -9.77
#